data_3db96026cae9b01c1b6ee96be3e66c73
#
_entry.id   3db96026cae9b01c1b6ee96be3e66c73
#
_cell.length_a   1.000
_cell.length_b   1.000
_cell.length_c   1.000
_cell.angle_alpha   90.00
_cell.angle_beta   90.00
_cell.angle_gamma   90.00
#
_symmetry.space_group_name_H-M   'P 1'
#
loop_
_entity.id
_entity.type
_entity.pdbx_description
1 polymer ?
#
loop_
_entity_poly.entity_id
_entity_poly.type
_entity_poly.pdbx_seq_one_letter_code
_entity_poly.pdbx_strand_id
1 'polypeptide(L)'
;EFRERVEGESKLGFLVTIQFLGLLVSRFTGGIIPMRFMLYALVGTTGLGVHMATLFFLTESFGVAFFDAQLVAAFVAMSSNFLLNNEVTYAHRKLTGIRFLIGLGTFYIICSIGAIANLSIAVNVLEFNQSAGFAGLVGAMMNAVFNYAVTKLVTWRDT
;
A
#
# COMPACT_ATOMS: atom_id res chain seq x y z
N GLU A 1 7.42 7.77 -50.05
CA GLU A 1 6.02 7.57 -49.59
C GLU A 1 6.05 7.34 -48.06
N PHE A 2 5.68 8.35 -47.29
CA PHE A 2 5.45 8.19 -45.88
C PHE A 2 4.12 7.44 -45.69
N ARG A 3 4.18 6.21 -45.18
CA ARG A 3 2.97 5.50 -44.73
C ARG A 3 2.50 6.14 -43.41
N GLU A 4 1.26 6.63 -43.40
CA GLU A 4 0.59 7.06 -42.19
C GLU A 4 0.60 5.93 -41.15
N ARG A 5 1.00 6.25 -39.93
CA ARG A 5 0.98 5.34 -38.80
C ARG A 5 -0.47 5.09 -38.45
N VAL A 6 -1.00 3.94 -38.79
CA VAL A 6 -2.29 3.45 -38.38
C VAL A 6 -2.22 3.23 -36.86
N GLU A 7 -3.04 3.98 -36.12
CA GLU A 7 -3.45 3.86 -34.74
C GLU A 7 -2.49 3.06 -33.81
N GLY A 8 -1.58 3.76 -33.19
CA GLY A 8 -0.90 3.30 -32.00
C GLY A 8 -1.61 3.86 -30.77
N GLU A 9 -2.28 3.01 -30.02
CA GLU A 9 -2.66 3.35 -28.66
C GLU A 9 -1.44 3.92 -27.94
N SER A 10 -1.63 5.07 -27.27
CA SER A 10 -0.56 5.70 -26.50
C SER A 10 -0.03 4.68 -25.49
N LYS A 11 1.18 4.15 -25.72
CA LYS A 11 1.86 3.22 -24.81
C LYS A 11 2.20 3.84 -23.44
N LEU A 12 1.85 5.09 -23.25
CA LEU A 12 1.89 5.80 -21.96
C LEU A 12 0.62 5.49 -21.15
N GLY A 13 0.44 4.21 -20.80
CA GLY A 13 -0.56 3.83 -19.80
C GLY A 13 -0.22 4.43 -18.44
N PHE A 14 -1.23 4.69 -17.64
CA PHE A 14 -1.11 5.23 -16.27
C PHE A 14 0.01 4.55 -15.45
N LEU A 15 0.13 3.22 -15.54
CA LEU A 15 1.20 2.45 -14.87
C LEU A 15 2.60 2.83 -15.37
N VAL A 16 2.78 3.02 -16.68
CA VAL A 16 4.08 3.43 -17.24
C VAL A 16 4.46 4.83 -16.80
N THR A 17 3.48 5.74 -16.72
CA THR A 17 3.71 7.10 -16.20
C THR A 17 4.15 7.07 -14.74
N ILE A 18 3.47 6.29 -13.89
CA ILE A 18 3.86 6.13 -12.48
C ILE A 18 5.25 5.50 -12.36
N GLN A 19 5.54 4.48 -13.17
CA GLN A 19 6.86 3.84 -13.19
C GLN A 19 7.95 4.83 -13.60
N PHE A 20 7.69 5.66 -14.59
CA PHE A 20 8.63 6.70 -15.03
C PHE A 20 8.86 7.76 -13.95
N LEU A 21 7.81 8.27 -13.31
CA LEU A 21 7.91 9.20 -12.19
C LEU A 21 8.67 8.58 -11.01
N GLY A 22 8.41 7.31 -10.71
CA GLY A 22 9.12 6.56 -9.68
C GLY A 22 10.62 6.43 -9.96
N LEU A 23 11.00 6.18 -11.22
CA LEU A 23 12.39 6.17 -11.65
C LEU A 23 13.06 7.54 -11.51
N LEU A 24 12.35 8.61 -11.86
CA LEU A 24 12.86 9.97 -11.69
C LEU A 24 13.15 10.29 -10.22
N VAL A 25 12.19 10.02 -9.32
CA VAL A 25 12.37 10.26 -7.87
C VAL A 25 13.50 9.41 -7.32
N SER A 26 13.59 8.13 -7.70
CA SER A 26 14.70 7.26 -7.28
C SER A 26 16.06 7.82 -7.75
N ARG A 27 16.12 8.36 -8.97
CA ARG A 27 17.32 9.01 -9.52
C ARG A 27 17.67 10.28 -8.75
N PHE A 28 16.68 11.17 -8.49
CA PHE A 28 16.89 12.42 -7.74
C PHE A 28 17.28 12.18 -6.28
N THR A 29 16.83 11.11 -5.66
CA THR A 29 17.17 10.74 -4.28
C THR A 29 18.46 9.92 -4.19
N GLY A 30 19.21 9.77 -5.29
CA GLY A 30 20.43 8.94 -5.30
C GLY A 30 20.18 7.45 -5.02
N GLY A 31 18.95 6.96 -5.27
CA GLY A 31 18.57 5.55 -5.03
C GLY A 31 18.10 5.26 -3.59
N ILE A 32 18.05 6.28 -2.71
CA ILE A 32 17.59 6.12 -1.31
C ILE A 32 16.15 5.63 -1.27
N ILE A 33 15.29 6.12 -2.17
CA ILE A 33 13.89 5.69 -2.27
C ILE A 33 13.76 4.72 -3.46
N PRO A 34 13.63 3.40 -3.23
CA PRO A 34 13.44 2.45 -4.30
C PRO A 34 12.09 2.66 -4.98
N MET A 35 12.04 2.52 -6.30
CA MET A 35 10.80 2.62 -7.07
C MET A 35 9.69 1.70 -6.54
N ARG A 36 10.03 0.47 -6.11
CA ARG A 36 9.06 -0.47 -5.54
C ARG A 36 8.43 0.04 -4.25
N PHE A 37 9.19 0.77 -3.43
CA PHE A 37 8.63 1.42 -2.24
C PHE A 37 7.59 2.47 -2.61
N MET A 38 7.83 3.24 -3.66
CA MET A 38 6.86 4.25 -4.13
C MET A 38 5.58 3.62 -4.64
N LEU A 39 5.68 2.54 -5.43
CA LEU A 39 4.50 1.78 -5.87
C LEU A 39 3.75 1.20 -4.67
N TYR A 40 4.46 0.64 -3.71
CA TYR A 40 3.89 0.13 -2.47
C TYR A 40 3.16 1.21 -1.67
N ALA A 41 3.77 2.38 -1.52
CA ALA A 41 3.17 3.53 -0.83
C ALA A 41 1.92 4.06 -1.56
N LEU A 42 1.96 4.11 -2.90
CA LEU A 42 0.81 4.49 -3.72
C LEU A 42 -0.35 3.50 -3.53
N VAL A 43 -0.08 2.20 -3.56
CA VAL A 43 -1.07 1.16 -3.26
C VAL A 43 -1.62 1.34 -1.84
N GLY A 44 -0.77 1.62 -0.85
CA GLY A 44 -1.20 1.92 0.52
C GLY A 44 -2.17 3.10 0.60
N THR A 45 -1.91 4.16 -0.19
CA THR A 45 -2.81 5.34 -0.27
C THR A 45 -4.16 4.98 -0.87
N THR A 46 -4.21 4.14 -1.93
CA THR A 46 -5.49 3.65 -2.46
C THR A 46 -6.24 2.81 -1.44
N GLY A 47 -5.53 2.01 -0.64
CA GLY A 47 -6.09 1.22 0.45
C GLY A 47 -6.73 2.07 1.53
N LEU A 48 -6.18 3.25 1.84
CA LEU A 48 -6.84 4.21 2.74
C LEU A 48 -8.19 4.67 2.17
N GLY A 49 -8.26 4.95 0.88
CA GLY A 49 -9.52 5.28 0.19
C GLY A 49 -10.54 4.15 0.30
N VAL A 50 -10.11 2.90 0.05
CA VAL A 50 -10.96 1.70 0.19
C VAL A 50 -11.45 1.54 1.63
N HIS A 51 -10.56 1.73 2.61
CA HIS A 51 -10.92 1.66 4.04
C HIS A 51 -12.02 2.67 4.39
N MET A 52 -11.82 3.93 4.05
CA MET A 52 -12.78 5.00 4.34
C MET A 52 -14.11 4.77 3.63
N ALA A 53 -14.09 4.40 2.36
CA ALA A 53 -15.30 4.09 1.61
C ALA A 53 -16.09 2.93 2.24
N THR A 54 -15.41 1.85 2.62
CA THR A 54 -16.04 0.69 3.28
C THR A 54 -16.60 1.08 4.64
N LEU A 55 -15.84 1.83 5.45
CA LEU A 55 -16.27 2.29 6.76
C LEU A 55 -17.55 3.12 6.66
N PHE A 56 -17.57 4.17 5.83
CA PHE A 56 -18.73 5.01 5.64
C PHE A 56 -19.93 4.22 5.11
N PHE A 57 -19.71 3.34 4.15
CA PHE A 57 -20.78 2.50 3.61
C PHE A 57 -21.44 1.63 4.66
N LEU A 58 -20.67 0.98 5.53
CA LEU A 58 -21.17 0.12 6.60
C LEU A 58 -21.90 0.93 7.70
N THR A 59 -21.33 2.05 8.11
CA THR A 59 -21.93 2.86 9.18
C THR A 59 -23.18 3.62 8.71
N GLU A 60 -23.12 4.27 7.55
CA GLU A 60 -24.20 5.13 7.08
C GLU A 60 -25.34 4.37 6.38
N SER A 61 -25.01 3.31 5.63
CA SER A 61 -26.03 2.58 4.85
C SER A 61 -26.64 1.39 5.60
N PHE A 62 -25.86 0.75 6.51
CA PHE A 62 -26.29 -0.43 7.23
C PHE A 62 -26.39 -0.25 8.75
N GLY A 63 -26.00 0.92 9.27
CA GLY A 63 -26.03 1.17 10.71
C GLY A 63 -25.14 0.25 11.54
N VAL A 64 -24.09 -0.33 10.92
CA VAL A 64 -23.14 -1.21 11.63
C VAL A 64 -22.40 -0.40 12.70
N ALA A 65 -22.23 -0.98 13.88
CA ALA A 65 -21.47 -0.34 14.96
C ALA A 65 -20.06 0.01 14.47
N PHE A 66 -19.57 1.20 14.83
CA PHE A 66 -18.29 1.75 14.35
C PHE A 66 -17.13 0.78 14.50
N PHE A 67 -17.03 0.07 15.62
CA PHE A 67 -15.94 -0.87 15.90
C PHE A 67 -15.95 -2.04 14.88
N ASP A 68 -17.13 -2.63 14.63
CA ASP A 68 -17.28 -3.75 13.70
C ASP A 68 -17.04 -3.30 12.26
N ALA A 69 -17.60 -2.14 11.89
CA ALA A 69 -17.36 -1.52 10.59
C ALA A 69 -15.88 -1.22 10.34
N GLN A 70 -15.16 -0.76 11.36
CA GLN A 70 -13.72 -0.49 11.32
C GLN A 70 -12.90 -1.77 11.07
N LEU A 71 -13.25 -2.87 11.75
CA LEU A 71 -12.59 -4.17 11.51
C LEU A 71 -12.80 -4.65 10.09
N VAL A 72 -14.05 -4.63 9.61
CA VAL A 72 -14.36 -5.04 8.23
C VAL A 72 -13.65 -4.15 7.22
N ALA A 73 -13.68 -2.83 7.40
CA ALA A 73 -13.01 -1.87 6.53
C ALA A 73 -11.48 -2.11 6.48
N ALA A 74 -10.86 -2.44 7.61
CA ALA A 74 -9.45 -2.78 7.67
C ALA A 74 -9.13 -4.05 6.87
N PHE A 75 -9.94 -5.11 7.02
CA PHE A 75 -9.77 -6.34 6.25
C PHE A 75 -9.94 -6.13 4.75
N VAL A 76 -10.96 -5.37 4.33
CA VAL A 76 -11.20 -5.05 2.91
C VAL A 76 -10.04 -4.25 2.34
N ALA A 77 -9.54 -3.24 3.08
CA ALA A 77 -8.40 -2.44 2.66
C ALA A 77 -7.10 -3.25 2.56
N MET A 78 -6.81 -4.11 3.55
CA MET A 78 -5.64 -5.00 3.52
C MET A 78 -5.72 -5.97 2.33
N SER A 79 -6.91 -6.56 2.06
CA SER A 79 -7.12 -7.43 0.91
C SER A 79 -6.85 -6.71 -0.41
N SER A 80 -7.41 -5.52 -0.57
CA SER A 80 -7.19 -4.66 -1.74
C SER A 80 -5.71 -4.32 -1.91
N ASN A 81 -5.03 -3.93 -0.84
CA ASN A 81 -3.60 -3.63 -0.85
C ASN A 81 -2.75 -4.85 -1.24
N PHE A 82 -3.08 -6.04 -0.73
CA PHE A 82 -2.39 -7.26 -1.11
C PHE A 82 -2.57 -7.57 -2.60
N LEU A 83 -3.81 -7.51 -3.10
CA LEU A 83 -4.12 -7.76 -4.51
C LEU A 83 -3.36 -6.80 -5.42
N LEU A 84 -3.45 -5.49 -5.15
CA LEU A 84 -2.77 -4.47 -5.95
C LEU A 84 -1.24 -4.60 -5.88
N ASN A 85 -0.68 -4.89 -4.70
CA ASN A 85 0.75 -5.12 -4.58
C ASN A 85 1.20 -6.37 -5.35
N ASN A 86 0.42 -7.44 -5.32
CA ASN A 86 0.71 -8.66 -6.07
C ASN A 86 0.67 -8.45 -7.60
N GLU A 87 -0.24 -7.58 -8.09
CA GLU A 87 -0.40 -7.28 -9.52
C GLU A 87 0.57 -6.20 -10.02
N VAL A 88 0.87 -5.19 -9.19
CA VAL A 88 1.58 -3.98 -9.61
C VAL A 88 3.00 -3.93 -9.06
N THR A 89 3.14 -3.91 -7.73
CA THR A 89 4.45 -3.73 -7.07
C THR A 89 5.35 -4.94 -7.27
N TYR A 90 4.76 -6.13 -7.18
CA TYR A 90 5.46 -7.41 -7.25
C TYR A 90 5.04 -8.26 -8.45
N ALA A 91 4.62 -7.65 -9.56
CA ALA A 91 4.16 -8.32 -10.77
C ALA A 91 5.14 -9.40 -11.28
N HIS A 92 6.46 -9.14 -11.18
CA HIS A 92 7.52 -10.10 -11.57
C HIS A 92 7.71 -11.25 -10.56
N ARG A 93 7.07 -11.20 -9.38
CA ARG A 93 7.06 -12.22 -8.33
C ARG A 93 5.64 -12.55 -7.89
N LYS A 94 4.70 -12.42 -8.82
CA LYS A 94 3.28 -12.61 -8.57
C LYS A 94 3.01 -13.97 -7.94
N LEU A 95 2.36 -13.93 -6.78
CA LEU A 95 1.93 -15.13 -6.08
C LEU A 95 0.65 -15.68 -6.73
N THR A 96 0.59 -17.00 -6.88
CA THR A 96 -0.55 -17.74 -7.45
C THR A 96 -0.83 -19.02 -6.68
N GLY A 97 -2.03 -19.57 -6.81
CA GLY A 97 -2.42 -20.83 -6.16
C GLY A 97 -2.29 -20.79 -4.65
N ILE A 98 -1.74 -21.84 -4.06
CA ILE A 98 -1.57 -21.94 -2.59
C ILE A 98 -0.62 -20.87 -2.04
N ARG A 99 0.39 -20.45 -2.82
CA ARG A 99 1.32 -19.39 -2.41
C ARG A 99 0.60 -18.04 -2.26
N PHE A 100 -0.44 -17.79 -3.03
CA PHE A 100 -1.28 -16.60 -2.90
C PHE A 100 -2.00 -16.58 -1.54
N LEU A 101 -2.59 -17.70 -1.11
CA LEU A 101 -3.29 -17.79 0.18
C LEU A 101 -2.32 -17.64 1.37
N ILE A 102 -1.16 -18.31 1.30
CA ILE A 102 -0.11 -18.17 2.32
C ILE A 102 0.38 -16.72 2.35
N GLY A 103 0.62 -16.11 1.18
CA GLY A 103 1.03 -14.73 1.07
C GLY A 103 0.00 -13.74 1.64
N LEU A 104 -1.28 -13.96 1.39
CA LEU A 104 -2.36 -13.16 1.96
C LEU A 104 -2.38 -13.25 3.50
N GLY A 105 -2.28 -14.46 4.05
CA GLY A 105 -2.22 -14.68 5.50
C GLY A 105 -1.01 -14.01 6.14
N THR A 106 0.18 -14.17 5.56
CA THR A 106 1.40 -13.49 6.06
C THR A 106 1.29 -11.97 5.95
N PHE A 107 0.69 -11.46 4.88
CA PHE A 107 0.45 -10.03 4.69
C PHE A 107 -0.46 -9.46 5.78
N TYR A 108 -1.55 -10.13 6.12
CA TYR A 108 -2.43 -9.73 7.23
C TYR A 108 -1.69 -9.66 8.56
N ILE A 109 -0.89 -10.67 8.90
CA ILE A 109 -0.11 -10.69 10.14
C ILE A 109 0.87 -9.51 10.18
N ILE A 110 1.62 -9.28 9.10
CA ILE A 110 2.61 -8.20 9.02
C ILE A 110 1.92 -6.83 9.15
N CYS A 111 0.83 -6.59 8.42
CA CYS A 111 0.10 -5.33 8.48
C CYS A 111 -0.52 -5.08 9.86
N SER A 112 -1.01 -6.13 10.54
CA SER A 112 -1.55 -6.02 11.90
C SER A 112 -0.47 -5.65 12.92
N ILE A 113 0.72 -6.27 12.83
CA ILE A 113 1.87 -5.92 13.66
C ILE A 113 2.30 -4.47 13.39
N GLY A 114 2.38 -4.09 12.12
CA GLY A 114 2.71 -2.73 11.71
C GLY A 114 1.72 -1.69 12.23
N ALA A 115 0.42 -2.00 12.24
CA ALA A 115 -0.62 -1.12 12.77
C ALA A 115 -0.48 -0.91 14.29
N ILE A 116 -0.17 -1.96 15.06
CA ILE A 116 0.08 -1.87 16.50
C ILE A 116 1.34 -1.03 16.76
N ALA A 117 2.42 -1.29 16.03
CA ALA A 117 3.66 -0.52 16.14
C ALA A 117 3.44 0.96 15.79
N ASN A 118 2.66 1.25 14.73
CA ASN A 118 2.28 2.61 14.36
C ASN A 118 1.59 3.36 15.51
N LEU A 119 0.61 2.71 16.14
CA LEU A 119 -0.11 3.33 17.28
C LEU A 119 0.86 3.67 18.42
N SER A 120 1.76 2.75 18.77
CA SER A 120 2.76 2.96 19.82
C SER A 120 3.70 4.13 19.48
N ILE A 121 4.17 4.22 18.25
CA ILE A 121 5.04 5.32 17.80
C ILE A 121 4.28 6.65 17.80
N ALA A 122 3.06 6.67 17.29
CA ALA A 122 2.25 7.88 17.22
C ALA A 122 1.96 8.45 18.63
N VAL A 123 1.66 7.60 19.62
CA VAL A 123 1.45 8.01 21.01
C VAL A 123 2.73 8.64 21.58
N ASN A 124 3.88 7.98 21.42
CA ASN A 124 5.15 8.53 21.93
C ASN A 124 5.51 9.87 21.27
N VAL A 125 5.34 9.99 19.94
CA VAL A 125 5.61 11.24 19.21
C VAL A 125 4.65 12.35 19.66
N LEU A 126 3.39 12.01 19.93
CA LEU A 126 2.41 12.96 20.44
C LEU A 126 2.80 13.54 21.80
N GLU A 127 3.34 12.71 22.70
CA GLU A 127 3.84 13.15 24.01
C GLU A 127 4.98 14.17 23.86
N PHE A 128 5.88 13.98 22.88
CA PHE A 128 6.99 14.91 22.64
C PHE A 128 6.57 16.20 21.95
N ASN A 129 5.72 16.12 20.92
CA ASN A 129 5.45 17.24 20.00
C ASN A 129 4.07 17.88 20.19
N GLN A 130 3.15 17.24 20.92
CA GLN A 130 1.77 17.69 21.17
C GLN A 130 0.95 17.97 19.89
N SER A 131 1.46 17.54 18.70
CA SER A 131 0.79 17.68 17.42
C SER A 131 0.29 16.32 16.93
N ALA A 132 -1.02 16.07 17.02
CA ALA A 132 -1.63 14.83 16.57
C ALA A 132 -1.39 14.57 15.07
N GLY A 133 -1.40 15.62 14.23
CA GLY A 133 -1.13 15.50 12.80
C GLY A 133 0.30 15.04 12.53
N PHE A 134 1.29 15.62 13.20
CA PHE A 134 2.69 15.22 13.05
C PHE A 134 2.92 13.79 13.58
N ALA A 135 2.39 13.47 14.76
CA ALA A 135 2.48 12.13 15.34
C ALA A 135 1.87 11.07 14.42
N GLY A 136 0.68 11.33 13.86
CA GLY A 136 0.04 10.45 12.90
C GLY A 136 0.84 10.26 11.61
N LEU A 137 1.43 11.33 11.08
CA LEU A 137 2.29 11.26 9.89
C LEU A 137 3.53 10.40 10.13
N VAL A 138 4.25 10.64 11.23
CA VAL A 138 5.45 9.85 11.60
C VAL A 138 5.09 8.38 11.76
N GLY A 139 4.02 8.08 12.49
CA GLY A 139 3.55 6.71 12.67
C GLY A 139 3.19 6.03 11.32
N ALA A 140 2.46 6.72 10.45
CA ALA A 140 2.08 6.20 9.14
C ALA A 140 3.30 5.93 8.24
N MET A 141 4.30 6.83 8.24
CA MET A 141 5.55 6.63 7.50
C MET A 141 6.33 5.41 8.01
N MET A 142 6.48 5.27 9.33
CA MET A 142 7.16 4.12 9.94
C MET A 142 6.43 2.82 9.64
N ASN A 143 5.09 2.82 9.70
CA ASN A 143 4.27 1.67 9.32
C ASN A 143 4.47 1.28 7.85
N ALA A 144 4.47 2.25 6.93
CA ALA A 144 4.69 1.99 5.51
C ALA A 144 6.07 1.38 5.24
N VAL A 145 7.13 1.92 5.87
CA VAL A 145 8.50 1.40 5.76
C VAL A 145 8.59 -0.02 6.32
N PHE A 146 8.05 -0.25 7.52
CA PHE A 146 8.04 -1.56 8.16
C PHE A 146 7.30 -2.60 7.29
N ASN A 147 6.07 -2.30 6.89
CA ASN A 147 5.26 -3.21 6.08
C ASN A 147 5.94 -3.51 4.74
N TYR A 148 6.50 -2.50 4.05
CA TYR A 148 7.25 -2.71 2.82
C TYR A 148 8.46 -3.63 3.02
N ALA A 149 9.28 -3.35 4.03
CA ALA A 149 10.51 -4.10 4.28
C ALA A 149 10.20 -5.57 4.62
N VAL A 150 9.26 -5.80 5.54
CA VAL A 150 8.93 -7.15 6.00
C VAL A 150 8.16 -7.94 4.94
N THR A 151 7.19 -7.34 4.25
CA THR A 151 6.44 -8.05 3.20
C THR A 151 7.33 -8.40 2.01
N LYS A 152 8.30 -7.56 1.65
CA LYS A 152 9.31 -7.87 0.63
C LYS A 152 10.14 -9.10 0.99
N LEU A 153 10.52 -9.25 2.26
CA LEU A 153 11.38 -10.34 2.74
C LEU A 153 10.62 -11.63 3.03
N VAL A 154 9.34 -11.52 3.43
CA VAL A 154 8.55 -12.68 3.89
C VAL A 154 7.52 -13.10 2.85
N THR A 155 6.67 -12.17 2.43
CA THR A 155 5.53 -12.45 1.54
C THR A 155 5.99 -12.65 0.09
N TRP A 156 6.82 -11.75 -0.43
CA TRP A 156 7.37 -11.79 -1.80
C TRP A 156 8.89 -12.05 -1.82
N ARG A 157 9.34 -13.00 -0.99
CA ARG A 157 10.75 -13.39 -0.92
C ARG A 157 11.25 -13.98 -2.25
N ASP A 158 12.54 -13.81 -2.53
CA ASP A 158 13.24 -14.55 -3.58
C ASP A 158 13.29 -16.03 -3.17
N THR A 159 12.76 -16.92 -3.99
CA THR A 159 12.90 -18.38 -3.90
C THR A 159 13.89 -18.85 -4.95
#